data_e75fcac8bddff20482c33db97aa7f1bc
#
_entry.id   e75fcac8bddff20482c33db97aa7f1bc
#
_cell.length_a   1.000
_cell.length_b   1.000
_cell.length_c   1.000
_cell.angle_alpha   90.00
_cell.angle_beta   90.00
_cell.angle_gamma   90.00
#
_symmetry.space_group_name_H-M   'P 1'
#
loop_
_entity.id
_entity.type
_entity.pdbx_description
1 polymer ?
#
loop_
_entity_poly.entity_id
_entity_poly.type
_entity_poly.pdbx_seq_one_letter_code
_entity_poly.pdbx_strand_id
1 'polypeptide(L)'
;MDILGIILSALLTENFILVKFYGICPFMGVSKKIDTALGMGMAVTFVMALASAACFAVNLLLVVLGLEYMQTVLFILVIAALVQVVEMFLKKFVPALYKALGVFLPLITTNCAVLGVVLVNVAEGYNFLISIINGAAGGLGFTLAIVLFASMRERVDKSDCPECFKGYPLALIAAGLLALAFMGFSGLSIS
;
A
#
# COMPACT_ATOMS: atom_id res chain seq x y z
N MET A 1 8.77 16.93 14.48
CA MET A 1 8.16 15.60 14.51
C MET A 1 9.27 14.56 14.50
N ASP A 2 9.31 13.71 15.50
CA ASP A 2 10.34 12.68 15.58
C ASP A 2 10.08 11.62 14.51
N ILE A 3 11.14 11.17 13.83
CA ILE A 3 11.06 10.16 12.76
C ILE A 3 10.34 8.88 13.26
N LEU A 4 10.54 8.54 14.53
CA LEU A 4 9.88 7.41 15.16
C LEU A 4 8.35 7.62 15.25
N GLY A 5 7.89 8.83 15.54
CA GLY A 5 6.46 9.17 15.55
C GLY A 5 5.82 9.04 14.18
N ILE A 6 6.49 9.48 13.11
CA ILE A 6 6.02 9.34 11.73
C ILE A 6 5.89 7.86 11.34
N ILE A 7 6.89 7.03 11.67
CA ILE A 7 6.87 5.59 11.38
C ILE A 7 5.72 4.91 12.13
N LEU A 8 5.56 5.19 13.41
CA LEU A 8 4.54 4.56 14.25
C LEU A 8 3.13 4.99 13.83
N SER A 9 2.96 6.27 13.49
CA SER A 9 1.71 6.82 12.96
C SER A 9 1.34 6.17 11.63
N ALA A 10 2.26 6.08 10.68
CA ALA A 10 2.02 5.47 9.38
C ALA A 10 1.73 3.97 9.47
N LEU A 11 2.29 3.27 10.48
CA LEU A 11 2.12 1.83 10.65
C LEU A 11 0.79 1.48 11.31
N LEU A 12 0.39 2.18 12.35
CA LEU A 12 -0.73 1.84 13.23
C LEU A 12 -1.91 2.80 13.09
N THR A 13 -1.68 4.10 13.31
CA THR A 13 -2.74 5.09 13.46
C THR A 13 -3.33 5.52 12.11
N GLU A 14 -2.46 5.67 11.10
CA GLU A 14 -2.84 6.09 9.75
C GLU A 14 -2.57 4.98 8.71
N ASN A 15 -2.90 3.74 9.08
CA ASN A 15 -2.74 2.63 8.16
C ASN A 15 -3.53 2.89 6.86
N PHE A 16 -2.80 2.92 5.72
CA PHE A 16 -3.37 3.29 4.42
C PHE A 16 -4.51 2.37 3.97
N ILE A 17 -4.51 1.07 4.36
CA ILE A 17 -5.59 0.14 3.99
C ILE A 17 -6.77 0.25 4.94
N LEU A 18 -6.52 0.14 6.25
CA LEU A 18 -7.57 -0.09 7.24
C LEU A 18 -8.25 1.20 7.69
N VAL A 19 -7.56 2.34 7.61
CA VAL A 19 -8.10 3.65 8.03
C VAL A 19 -8.44 4.52 6.81
N LYS A 20 -7.53 4.62 5.83
CA LYS A 20 -7.75 5.45 4.63
C LYS A 20 -8.38 4.69 3.45
N PHE A 21 -8.53 3.37 3.55
CA PHE A 21 -9.11 2.48 2.54
C PHE A 21 -8.38 2.50 1.18
N TYR A 22 -7.10 2.85 1.16
CA TYR A 22 -6.29 2.82 -0.05
C TYR A 22 -5.66 1.44 -0.26
N GLY A 23 -5.74 0.91 -1.49
CA GLY A 23 -5.13 -0.38 -1.83
C GLY A 23 -5.97 -1.60 -1.48
N ILE A 24 -7.30 -1.48 -1.47
CA ILE A 24 -8.22 -2.59 -1.22
C ILE A 24 -8.14 -3.65 -2.33
N CYS A 25 -7.87 -3.26 -3.59
CA CYS A 25 -7.82 -4.20 -4.72
C CYS A 25 -6.77 -5.31 -4.52
N PRO A 26 -5.49 -5.01 -4.27
CA PRO A 26 -4.52 -6.06 -3.94
C PRO A 26 -4.79 -6.72 -2.59
N PHE A 27 -5.31 -5.99 -1.61
CA PHE A 27 -5.67 -6.50 -0.29
C PHE A 27 -6.68 -7.65 -0.37
N MET A 28 -7.74 -7.49 -1.15
CA MET A 28 -8.75 -8.53 -1.34
C MET A 28 -8.31 -9.65 -2.29
N GLY A 29 -7.53 -9.31 -3.32
CA GLY A 29 -7.11 -10.24 -4.38
C GLY A 29 -6.03 -11.23 -3.93
N VAL A 30 -5.04 -10.77 -3.18
CA VAL A 30 -3.81 -11.55 -2.88
C VAL A 30 -3.83 -12.18 -1.47
N SER A 31 -4.81 -11.85 -0.64
CA SER A 31 -4.89 -12.31 0.76
C SER A 31 -5.36 -13.76 0.97
N LYS A 32 -5.39 -14.60 -0.08
CA LYS A 32 -5.79 -16.02 0.04
C LYS A 32 -4.72 -16.90 0.67
N LYS A 33 -3.45 -16.56 0.54
CA LYS A 33 -2.31 -17.30 1.08
C LYS A 33 -1.32 -16.33 1.72
N ILE A 34 -0.78 -16.69 2.88
CA ILE A 34 0.17 -15.85 3.63
C ILE A 34 1.45 -15.60 2.81
N ASP A 35 1.97 -16.60 2.12
CA ASP A 35 3.22 -16.46 1.33
C ASP A 35 3.07 -15.46 0.19
N THR A 36 1.93 -15.48 -0.52
CA THR A 36 1.64 -14.52 -1.59
C THR A 36 1.37 -13.12 -1.04
N ALA A 37 0.72 -13.02 0.12
CA ALA A 37 0.47 -11.76 0.80
C ALA A 37 1.77 -11.09 1.26
N LEU A 38 2.71 -11.88 1.80
CA LEU A 38 4.02 -11.39 2.24
C LEU A 38 4.88 -10.92 1.05
N GLY A 39 4.92 -11.70 -0.02
CA GLY A 39 5.62 -11.33 -1.25
C GLY A 39 5.08 -10.04 -1.87
N MET A 40 3.75 -9.90 -1.91
CA MET A 40 3.08 -8.68 -2.40
C MET A 40 3.38 -7.48 -1.49
N GLY A 41 3.33 -7.66 -0.18
CA GLY A 41 3.63 -6.60 0.79
C GLY A 41 5.04 -6.06 0.64
N MET A 42 6.03 -6.93 0.51
CA MET A 42 7.43 -6.55 0.28
C MET A 42 7.60 -5.80 -1.04
N ALA A 43 6.99 -6.28 -2.14
CA ALA A 43 7.05 -5.62 -3.43
C ALA A 43 6.41 -4.22 -3.38
N VAL A 44 5.25 -4.08 -2.74
CA VAL A 44 4.57 -2.79 -2.57
C VAL A 44 5.40 -1.84 -1.72
N THR A 45 6.02 -2.30 -0.63
CA THR A 45 6.90 -1.48 0.22
C THR A 45 8.06 -0.90 -0.58
N PHE A 46 8.72 -1.73 -1.40
CA PHE A 46 9.81 -1.29 -2.26
C PHE A 46 9.34 -0.26 -3.29
N VAL A 47 8.21 -0.52 -3.95
CA VAL A 47 7.63 0.41 -4.95
C VAL A 47 7.20 1.72 -4.29
N MET A 48 6.61 1.70 -3.09
CA MET A 48 6.22 2.91 -2.37
C MET A 48 7.42 3.80 -2.02
N ALA A 49 8.51 3.21 -1.55
CA ALA A 49 9.73 3.96 -1.26
C ALA A 49 10.32 4.61 -2.52
N LEU A 50 10.41 3.85 -3.63
CA LEU A 50 10.89 4.37 -4.92
C LEU A 50 9.95 5.44 -5.50
N ALA A 51 8.63 5.21 -5.45
CA ALA A 51 7.63 6.16 -5.93
C ALA A 51 7.68 7.48 -5.15
N SER A 52 7.86 7.42 -3.82
CA SER A 52 8.00 8.61 -2.98
C SER A 52 9.23 9.43 -3.36
N ALA A 53 10.37 8.78 -3.66
CA ALA A 53 11.58 9.45 -4.11
C ALA A 53 11.41 10.09 -5.50
N ALA A 54 10.87 9.35 -6.46
CA ALA A 54 10.67 9.82 -7.84
C ALA A 54 9.65 10.97 -7.90
N CYS A 55 8.52 10.83 -7.22
CA CYS A 55 7.47 11.84 -7.23
C CYS A 55 7.87 13.12 -6.47
N PHE A 56 8.74 13.03 -5.48
CA PHE A 56 9.31 14.22 -4.86
C PHE A 56 10.11 15.06 -5.87
N ALA A 57 10.97 14.44 -6.68
CA ALA A 57 11.72 15.12 -7.73
C ALA A 57 10.80 15.74 -8.79
N VAL A 58 9.74 15.02 -9.17
CA VAL A 58 8.74 15.51 -10.13
C VAL A 58 7.93 16.67 -9.54
N ASN A 59 7.58 16.60 -8.25
CA ASN A 59 6.87 17.68 -7.57
C ASN A 59 7.69 18.98 -7.57
N LEU A 60 8.99 18.90 -7.30
CA LEU A 60 9.88 20.06 -7.35
C LEU A 60 9.89 20.70 -8.74
N LEU A 61 9.91 19.88 -9.80
CA LEU A 61 9.85 20.35 -11.17
C LEU A 61 8.48 21.01 -11.49
N LEU A 62 7.38 20.45 -11.01
CA LEU A 62 6.03 20.97 -11.19
C LEU A 62 5.81 22.34 -10.55
N VAL A 63 6.32 22.51 -9.33
CA VAL A 63 6.27 23.79 -8.62
C VAL A 63 7.02 24.87 -9.40
N VAL A 64 8.20 24.56 -9.95
CA VAL A 64 8.99 25.49 -10.78
C VAL A 64 8.25 25.86 -12.08
N LEU A 65 7.50 24.92 -12.65
CA LEU A 65 6.74 25.14 -13.89
C LEU A 65 5.35 25.77 -13.67
N GLY A 66 4.88 25.88 -12.41
CA GLY A 66 3.55 26.42 -12.09
C GLY A 66 2.38 25.55 -12.55
N LEU A 67 2.59 24.23 -12.69
CA LEU A 67 1.60 23.26 -13.19
C LEU A 67 1.01 22.40 -12.07
N GLU A 68 0.76 22.98 -10.89
CA GLU A 68 0.29 22.24 -9.70
C GLU A 68 -1.06 21.54 -9.92
N TYR A 69 -1.93 22.06 -10.77
CA TYR A 69 -3.23 21.45 -11.05
C TYR A 69 -3.14 20.11 -11.82
N MET A 70 -2.03 19.82 -12.50
CA MET A 70 -1.78 18.55 -13.19
C MET A 70 -1.00 17.53 -12.36
N GLN A 71 -0.73 17.84 -11.13
CA GLN A 71 0.13 17.06 -10.22
C GLN A 71 -0.28 15.59 -10.13
N THR A 72 -1.56 15.31 -9.90
CA THR A 72 -2.06 13.94 -9.74
C THR A 72 -1.88 13.11 -11.00
N VAL A 73 -2.13 13.70 -12.18
CA VAL A 73 -2.01 13.00 -13.49
C VAL A 73 -0.55 12.64 -13.76
N LEU A 74 0.36 13.57 -13.50
CA LEU A 74 1.80 13.36 -13.67
C LEU A 74 2.34 12.33 -12.67
N PHE A 75 1.87 12.33 -11.44
CA PHE A 75 2.27 11.30 -10.47
C PHE A 75 1.83 9.90 -10.89
N ILE A 76 0.59 9.74 -11.38
CA ILE A 76 0.12 8.45 -11.90
C ILE A 76 0.99 7.98 -13.07
N LEU A 77 1.34 8.88 -13.99
CA LEU A 77 2.18 8.56 -15.13
C LEU A 77 3.59 8.13 -14.72
N VAL A 78 4.20 8.86 -13.79
CA VAL A 78 5.55 8.56 -13.26
C VAL A 78 5.55 7.23 -12.50
N ILE A 79 4.56 6.99 -11.64
CA ILE A 79 4.42 5.73 -10.90
C ILE A 79 4.24 4.57 -11.88
N ALA A 80 3.39 4.71 -12.90
CA ALA A 80 3.18 3.68 -13.91
C ALA A 80 4.47 3.34 -14.66
N ALA A 81 5.21 4.35 -15.11
CA ALA A 81 6.49 4.16 -15.81
C ALA A 81 7.53 3.47 -14.90
N LEU A 82 7.62 3.90 -13.64
CA LEU A 82 8.55 3.33 -12.66
C LEU A 82 8.23 1.86 -12.37
N VAL A 83 6.96 1.52 -12.15
CA VAL A 83 6.54 0.15 -11.89
C VAL A 83 6.78 -0.75 -13.10
N GLN A 84 6.60 -0.24 -14.34
CA GLN A 84 6.91 -0.96 -15.57
C GLN A 84 8.41 -1.33 -15.64
N VAL A 85 9.30 -0.41 -15.23
CA VAL A 85 10.73 -0.68 -15.14
C VAL A 85 11.03 -1.74 -14.08
N VAL A 86 10.42 -1.63 -12.90
CA VAL A 86 10.56 -2.61 -11.82
C VAL A 86 10.05 -4.00 -12.25
N GLU A 87 8.95 -4.06 -13.00
CA GLU A 87 8.41 -5.31 -13.56
C GLU A 87 9.39 -5.98 -14.51
N MET A 88 9.98 -5.21 -15.44
CA MET A 88 11.00 -5.73 -16.35
C MET A 88 12.23 -6.26 -15.58
N PHE A 89 12.63 -5.57 -14.52
CA PHE A 89 13.72 -5.97 -13.65
C PHE A 89 13.42 -7.27 -12.90
N LEU A 90 12.25 -7.38 -12.28
CA LEU A 90 11.79 -8.58 -11.58
C LEU A 90 11.69 -9.80 -12.51
N LYS A 91 11.20 -9.60 -13.74
CA LYS A 91 11.12 -10.66 -14.75
C LYS A 91 12.47 -11.22 -15.11
N LYS A 92 13.51 -10.38 -15.13
CA LYS A 92 14.88 -10.79 -15.49
C LYS A 92 15.65 -11.41 -14.32
N PHE A 93 15.53 -10.84 -13.12
CA PHE A 93 16.38 -11.22 -11.98
C PHE A 93 15.75 -12.21 -11.02
N VAL A 94 14.42 -12.18 -10.86
CA VAL A 94 13.68 -13.03 -9.89
C VAL A 94 12.46 -13.67 -10.56
N PRO A 95 12.65 -14.59 -11.52
CA PRO A 95 11.53 -15.20 -12.25
C PRO A 95 10.60 -16.04 -11.36
N ALA A 96 11.08 -16.54 -10.23
CA ALA A 96 10.25 -17.28 -9.26
C ALA A 96 9.21 -16.36 -8.62
N LEU A 97 9.61 -15.16 -8.19
CA LEU A 97 8.71 -14.15 -7.61
C LEU A 97 7.76 -13.59 -8.68
N TYR A 98 8.27 -13.40 -9.91
CA TYR A 98 7.45 -12.98 -11.04
C TYR A 98 6.33 -13.99 -11.34
N LYS A 99 6.62 -15.31 -11.33
CA LYS A 99 5.59 -16.35 -11.52
C LYS A 99 4.60 -16.43 -10.35
N ALA A 100 5.04 -16.21 -9.13
CA ALA A 100 4.17 -16.22 -7.94
C ALA A 100 3.24 -15.01 -7.90
N LEU A 101 3.73 -13.82 -8.28
CA LEU A 101 2.96 -12.57 -8.35
C LEU A 101 2.17 -12.44 -9.66
N GLY A 102 2.62 -13.03 -10.76
CA GLY A 102 1.98 -13.19 -12.07
C GLY A 102 0.91 -12.14 -12.44
N VAL A 103 -0.35 -12.56 -12.33
CA VAL A 103 -1.53 -11.73 -12.65
C VAL A 103 -1.71 -10.53 -11.71
N PHE A 104 -1.04 -10.50 -10.56
CA PHE A 104 -1.18 -9.43 -9.55
C PHE A 104 -0.20 -8.26 -9.76
N LEU A 105 0.77 -8.37 -10.66
CA LEU A 105 1.70 -7.29 -10.99
C LEU A 105 0.99 -6.00 -11.48
N PRO A 106 -0.02 -6.09 -12.38
CA PRO A 106 -0.80 -4.91 -12.74
C PRO A 106 -1.51 -4.23 -11.57
N LEU A 107 -1.85 -4.98 -10.51
CA LEU A 107 -2.44 -4.43 -9.29
C LEU A 107 -1.46 -3.58 -8.47
N ILE A 108 -0.15 -3.75 -8.65
CA ILE A 108 0.87 -2.88 -8.05
C ILE A 108 0.93 -1.55 -8.78
N THR A 109 0.86 -1.58 -10.13
CA THR A 109 0.90 -0.38 -10.98
C THR A 109 -0.27 0.57 -10.72
N THR A 110 -1.46 0.02 -10.54
CA THR A 110 -2.70 0.77 -10.29
C THR A 110 -3.05 0.87 -8.79
N ASN A 111 -2.09 0.64 -7.90
CA ASN A 111 -2.33 0.61 -6.47
C ASN A 111 -2.57 2.03 -5.92
N CYS A 112 -3.81 2.28 -5.49
CA CYS A 112 -4.21 3.56 -4.89
C CYS A 112 -3.39 3.92 -3.64
N ALA A 113 -2.85 2.93 -2.92
CA ALA A 113 -2.03 3.19 -1.74
C ALA A 113 -0.69 3.86 -2.10
N VAL A 114 -0.07 3.47 -3.22
CA VAL A 114 1.17 4.10 -3.71
C VAL A 114 0.91 5.57 -4.05
N LEU A 115 -0.17 5.85 -4.77
CA LEU A 115 -0.56 7.23 -5.09
C LEU A 115 -0.93 8.02 -3.83
N GLY A 116 -1.66 7.38 -2.91
CA GLY A 116 -2.09 8.00 -1.65
C GLY A 116 -0.92 8.47 -0.79
N VAL A 117 0.12 7.64 -0.65
CA VAL A 117 1.35 8.01 0.10
C VAL A 117 2.03 9.22 -0.52
N VAL A 118 2.16 9.25 -1.85
CA VAL A 118 2.79 10.36 -2.57
C VAL A 118 2.01 11.66 -2.37
N LEU A 119 0.68 11.61 -2.48
CA LEU A 119 -0.18 12.79 -2.27
C LEU A 119 -0.09 13.30 -0.82
N VAL A 120 -0.05 12.41 0.17
CA VAL A 120 0.13 12.79 1.58
C VAL A 120 1.49 13.43 1.79
N ASN A 121 2.57 12.88 1.23
CA ASN A 121 3.92 13.45 1.34
C ASN A 121 3.99 14.88 0.80
N VAL A 122 3.28 15.16 -0.27
CA VAL A 122 3.22 16.51 -0.86
C VAL A 122 2.34 17.44 -0.03
N ALA A 123 1.18 16.97 0.43
CA ALA A 123 0.26 17.76 1.26
C ALA A 123 0.90 18.19 2.58
N GLU A 124 1.70 17.32 3.21
CA GLU A 124 2.43 17.58 4.46
C GLU A 124 3.75 18.35 4.23
N GLY A 125 4.16 18.54 2.98
CA GLY A 125 5.39 19.27 2.65
C GLY A 125 6.67 18.59 3.15
N TYR A 126 6.70 17.26 3.17
CA TYR A 126 7.83 16.50 3.69
C TYR A 126 9.10 16.69 2.85
N ASN A 127 10.26 16.74 3.53
CA ASN A 127 11.56 16.74 2.87
C ASN A 127 11.82 15.39 2.17
N PHE A 128 12.75 15.38 1.21
CA PHE A 128 13.11 14.20 0.42
C PHE A 128 13.33 12.93 1.28
N LEU A 129 14.13 13.03 2.33
CA LEU A 129 14.45 11.90 3.21
C LEU A 129 13.22 11.42 3.98
N ILE A 130 12.43 12.35 4.52
CA ILE A 130 11.21 12.04 5.27
C ILE A 130 10.16 11.40 4.35
N SER A 131 10.04 11.86 3.10
CA SER A 131 9.13 11.27 2.09
C SER A 131 9.45 9.80 1.80
N ILE A 132 10.74 9.44 1.69
CA ILE A 132 11.16 8.05 1.49
C ILE A 132 10.85 7.20 2.73
N ILE A 133 11.16 7.72 3.92
CA ILE A 133 10.88 7.02 5.19
C ILE A 133 9.39 6.79 5.38
N ASN A 134 8.56 7.81 5.11
CA ASN A 134 7.11 7.69 5.18
C ASN A 134 6.57 6.70 4.14
N GLY A 135 7.12 6.70 2.92
CA GLY A 135 6.80 5.72 1.88
C GLY A 135 7.11 4.28 2.30
N ALA A 136 8.29 4.05 2.89
CA ALA A 136 8.68 2.75 3.40
C ALA A 136 7.83 2.32 4.61
N ALA A 137 7.56 3.23 5.54
CA ALA A 137 6.72 2.98 6.71
C ALA A 137 5.26 2.65 6.32
N GLY A 138 4.69 3.40 5.36
CA GLY A 138 3.37 3.11 4.79
C GLY A 138 3.31 1.76 4.11
N GLY A 139 4.37 1.36 3.40
CA GLY A 139 4.50 0.03 2.78
C GLY A 139 4.58 -1.10 3.82
N LEU A 140 5.31 -0.89 4.92
CA LEU A 140 5.33 -1.84 6.03
C LEU A 140 3.96 -1.96 6.72
N GLY A 141 3.25 -0.84 6.89
CA GLY A 141 1.87 -0.83 7.38
C GLY A 141 0.92 -1.59 6.45
N PHE A 142 1.09 -1.44 5.13
CA PHE A 142 0.38 -2.22 4.13
C PHE A 142 0.66 -3.71 4.27
N THR A 143 1.95 -4.09 4.42
CA THR A 143 2.37 -5.48 4.58
C THR A 143 1.79 -6.11 5.84
N LEU A 144 1.83 -5.39 6.96
CA LEU A 144 1.25 -5.84 8.22
C LEU A 144 -0.26 -6.08 8.07
N ALA A 145 -0.99 -5.15 7.49
CA ALA A 145 -2.44 -5.26 7.30
C ALA A 145 -2.81 -6.46 6.41
N ILE A 146 -2.11 -6.66 5.26
CA ILE A 146 -2.43 -7.76 4.35
C ILE A 146 -2.08 -9.14 4.93
N VAL A 147 -1.00 -9.25 5.73
CA VAL A 147 -0.63 -10.49 6.40
C VAL A 147 -1.62 -10.84 7.52
N LEU A 148 -2.01 -9.86 8.35
CA LEU A 148 -3.04 -10.04 9.36
C LEU A 148 -4.36 -10.51 8.74
N PHE A 149 -4.78 -9.86 7.66
CA PHE A 149 -6.01 -10.24 6.96
C PHE A 149 -5.92 -11.62 6.31
N ALA A 150 -4.77 -11.98 5.70
CA ALA A 150 -4.56 -13.29 5.12
C ALA A 150 -4.66 -14.41 6.17
N SER A 151 -4.05 -14.20 7.35
CA SER A 151 -4.12 -15.17 8.45
C SER A 151 -5.54 -15.33 9.01
N MET A 152 -6.28 -14.23 9.09
CA MET A 152 -7.68 -14.23 9.52
C MET A 152 -8.58 -14.93 8.50
N ARG A 153 -8.39 -14.64 7.21
CA ARG A 153 -9.16 -15.23 6.12
C ARG A 153 -8.96 -16.73 6.01
N GLU A 154 -7.75 -17.23 6.21
CA GLU A 154 -7.49 -18.69 6.20
C GLU A 154 -8.28 -19.44 7.29
N ARG A 155 -8.56 -18.81 8.41
CA ARG A 155 -9.40 -19.36 9.49
C ARG A 155 -10.88 -19.23 9.17
N VAL A 156 -11.29 -18.08 8.67
CA VAL A 156 -12.69 -17.76 8.38
C VAL A 156 -13.22 -18.61 7.19
N ASP A 157 -12.41 -18.86 6.19
CA ASP A 157 -12.76 -19.71 5.04
C ASP A 157 -13.01 -21.20 5.42
N LYS A 158 -12.48 -21.63 6.60
CA LYS A 158 -12.70 -22.98 7.16
C LYS A 158 -13.91 -23.08 8.08
N SER A 159 -14.59 -21.95 8.38
CA SER A 159 -15.77 -21.95 9.25
C SER A 159 -17.04 -22.39 8.53
N ASP A 160 -17.96 -23.02 9.28
CA ASP A 160 -19.29 -23.40 8.76
C ASP A 160 -20.15 -22.14 8.61
N CYS A 161 -20.19 -21.61 7.38
CA CYS A 161 -21.04 -20.48 7.01
C CYS A 161 -22.11 -20.90 6.01
N PRO A 162 -23.30 -20.27 6.02
CA PRO A 162 -24.32 -20.42 4.99
C PRO A 162 -23.73 -20.15 3.61
N GLU A 163 -24.17 -20.90 2.59
CA GLU A 163 -23.61 -20.80 1.23
C GLU A 163 -23.67 -19.39 0.63
N CYS A 164 -24.67 -18.59 1.03
CA CYS A 164 -24.81 -17.20 0.58
C CYS A 164 -23.66 -16.30 1.00
N PHE A 165 -22.97 -16.62 2.10
CA PHE A 165 -21.87 -15.81 2.64
C PHE A 165 -20.49 -16.38 2.32
N LYS A 166 -20.39 -17.59 1.78
CA LYS A 166 -19.10 -18.22 1.44
C LYS A 166 -18.34 -17.40 0.39
N GLY A 167 -17.05 -17.20 0.64
CA GLY A 167 -16.11 -16.57 -0.28
C GLY A 167 -15.99 -15.05 -0.11
N TYR A 168 -16.31 -14.29 -1.14
CA TYR A 168 -16.07 -12.86 -1.20
C TYR A 168 -16.86 -12.01 -0.17
N PRO A 169 -18.16 -12.27 0.07
CA PRO A 169 -18.94 -11.54 1.08
C PRO A 169 -18.37 -11.70 2.48
N LEU A 170 -17.97 -12.91 2.85
CA LEU A 170 -17.38 -13.20 4.15
C LEU A 170 -16.04 -12.48 4.35
N ALA A 171 -15.23 -12.42 3.31
CA ALA A 171 -13.97 -11.68 3.31
C ALA A 171 -14.19 -10.17 3.52
N LEU A 172 -15.23 -9.58 2.90
CA LEU A 172 -15.58 -8.17 3.10
C LEU A 172 -16.02 -7.87 4.53
N ILE A 173 -16.85 -8.73 5.12
CA ILE A 173 -17.29 -8.60 6.53
C ILE A 173 -16.06 -8.66 7.46
N ALA A 174 -15.18 -9.63 7.24
CA ALA A 174 -13.96 -9.79 8.01
C ALA A 174 -13.02 -8.57 7.87
N ALA A 175 -12.88 -8.01 6.67
CA ALA A 175 -12.11 -6.79 6.43
C ALA A 175 -12.71 -5.58 7.16
N GLY A 176 -14.04 -5.45 7.14
CA GLY A 176 -14.76 -4.39 7.85
C GLY A 176 -14.57 -4.47 9.37
N LEU A 177 -14.66 -5.67 9.95
CA LEU A 177 -14.40 -5.88 11.38
C LEU A 177 -12.96 -5.56 11.77
N LEU A 178 -11.99 -5.94 10.90
CA LEU A 178 -10.59 -5.60 11.11
C LEU A 178 -10.36 -4.09 11.05
N ALA A 179 -10.99 -3.40 10.11
CA ALA A 179 -10.91 -1.95 9.99
C ALA A 179 -11.49 -1.24 11.22
N LEU A 180 -12.64 -1.70 11.74
CA LEU A 180 -13.22 -1.18 12.98
C LEU A 180 -12.30 -1.39 14.19
N ALA A 181 -11.63 -2.54 14.29
CA ALA A 181 -10.65 -2.78 15.35
C ALA A 181 -9.47 -1.81 15.26
N PHE A 182 -8.98 -1.51 14.04
CA PHE A 182 -7.90 -0.55 13.83
C PHE A 182 -8.32 0.91 14.07
N MET A 183 -9.57 1.25 13.85
CA MET A 183 -10.10 2.58 14.23
C MET A 183 -10.00 2.85 15.73
N GLY A 184 -9.98 1.83 16.58
CA GLY A 184 -9.71 1.98 18.01
C GLY A 184 -8.32 2.56 18.33
N PHE A 185 -7.35 2.40 17.43
CA PHE A 185 -6.02 3.00 17.58
C PHE A 185 -5.95 4.46 17.11
N SER A 186 -6.92 4.95 16.33
CA SER A 186 -6.92 6.31 15.80
C SER A 186 -7.06 7.40 16.87
N GLY A 187 -7.47 7.04 18.10
CA GLY A 187 -7.51 7.93 19.27
C GLY A 187 -6.19 8.09 20.00
N LEU A 188 -5.17 7.30 19.67
CA LEU A 188 -3.83 7.39 20.24
C LEU A 188 -3.02 8.44 19.46
N SER A 189 -3.20 9.72 19.77
CA SER A 189 -2.30 10.78 19.29
C SER A 189 -0.94 10.60 19.98
N ILE A 190 0.01 10.01 19.28
CA ILE A 190 1.42 10.01 19.68
C ILE A 190 1.97 11.38 19.30
N SER A 191 1.78 12.32 20.23
CA SER A 191 2.30 13.68 20.18
C SER A 191 3.80 13.69 20.45
#